data_084111e7d6a678cb32e9047d64008aea
#
_entry.id   084111e7d6a678cb32e9047d64008aea
#
_cell.length_a   1.000
_cell.length_b   1.000
_cell.length_c   1.000
_cell.angle_alpha   90.00
_cell.angle_beta   90.00
_cell.angle_gamma   90.00
#
_symmetry.space_group_name_H-M   'P 1'
#
loop_
_entity.id
_entity.type
_entity.pdbx_description
1 polymer ?
#
loop_
_entity_poly.entity_id
_entity_poly.type
_entity_poly.pdbx_seq_one_letter_code
_entity_poly.pdbx_strand_id
1 'polypeptide(L)'
;MKKFLATSLVASVLVVPTVVGAEGLQAGKLTKASSEPAATIVKDFVNKKGDFAVQNVEKDGSSQIVRLQQEVDGVPVFGSVVVGNVAKDGTLKAIVNDAINVKGKPGLAKKATLSEKKAIKLYQKAIKASEFEVAPKAELVIYPVKNDAVYAYKVTSTVLAGKEPSRWTYFIDANSGKVLNKFDQLAHAKPVNTVTGTNAVGTGTTVLGTSASFNTVKSGSYYYLQDSTRGKGIYTYDAKNRNTLPGTLWSDLDNKFNTTYDRAAVSAHVNAAKTYDFYKNTYGRNSYDNAGAALNSSVHYSTSYNNAFWDGTKMVYGDGDGSTFTYLSGALDVVAHELTHAVTEYTAGLVYQNESGAINEAVSDIMGTVAEYSVGSNFDWLVGEDIYTPGVSGDALRSMSNPAAYGDPDHYSKRYTGTQDNGGVHINSGIINKAAYLLGNGGTFYNVSVTGIGVPKLGAIYYRALNVYLTPNSNFSSLRAAVVQSAKDLYGSTSAEATAAAKSFDAVGVY
;
A
#
# COMPACT_ATOMS: atom_id res chain seq x y z
N MET A 1 24.21 -5.23 -43.21
CA MET A 1 24.82 -4.20 -42.36
C MET A 1 23.80 -3.07 -42.15
N LYS A 2 23.05 -3.10 -41.06
CA LYS A 2 22.18 -1.99 -40.63
C LYS A 2 22.80 -1.40 -39.38
N LYS A 3 23.23 -0.15 -39.47
CA LYS A 3 23.81 0.62 -38.35
C LYS A 3 22.69 0.95 -37.34
N PHE A 4 22.80 0.45 -36.12
CA PHE A 4 22.05 0.95 -34.99
C PHE A 4 22.69 2.27 -34.52
N LEU A 5 21.95 3.36 -34.61
CA LEU A 5 22.29 4.60 -33.91
C LEU A 5 21.91 4.41 -32.43
N ALA A 6 22.90 4.36 -31.57
CA ALA A 6 22.76 4.44 -30.14
C ALA A 6 22.50 5.90 -29.76
N THR A 7 21.27 6.25 -29.43
CA THR A 7 20.94 7.50 -28.74
C THR A 7 21.35 7.35 -27.28
N SER A 8 22.42 8.03 -26.91
CA SER A 8 22.85 8.15 -25.51
C SER A 8 21.79 8.88 -24.69
N LEU A 9 20.99 8.12 -23.92
CA LEU A 9 20.19 8.68 -22.84
C LEU A 9 21.16 9.06 -21.70
N VAL A 10 21.34 10.36 -21.48
CA VAL A 10 21.99 10.85 -20.27
C VAL A 10 21.08 10.53 -19.10
N ALA A 11 21.34 9.43 -18.41
CA ALA A 11 20.70 9.08 -17.17
C ALA A 11 21.14 10.10 -16.11
N SER A 12 20.30 11.08 -15.84
CA SER A 12 20.42 11.88 -14.63
C SER A 12 20.21 10.96 -13.44
N VAL A 13 21.26 10.65 -12.71
CA VAL A 13 21.20 9.93 -11.43
C VAL A 13 20.36 10.79 -10.48
N LEU A 14 19.09 10.42 -10.31
CA LEU A 14 18.22 10.97 -9.29
C LEU A 14 18.70 10.42 -7.94
N VAL A 15 19.48 11.20 -7.22
CA VAL A 15 19.92 10.86 -5.87
C VAL A 15 18.72 11.05 -4.96
N VAL A 16 18.13 9.94 -4.50
CA VAL A 16 17.13 9.97 -3.43
C VAL A 16 17.82 10.55 -2.19
N PRO A 17 17.25 11.57 -1.53
CA PRO A 17 17.84 12.10 -0.32
C PRO A 17 17.84 11.02 0.77
N THR A 18 19.01 10.62 1.24
CA THR A 18 19.13 9.97 2.54
C THR A 18 18.74 11.02 3.57
N VAL A 19 17.59 10.81 4.22
CA VAL A 19 17.13 11.70 5.30
C VAL A 19 18.11 11.53 6.47
N VAL A 20 19.02 12.45 6.61
CA VAL A 20 19.91 12.54 7.78
C VAL A 20 19.14 13.28 8.86
N GLY A 21 18.70 12.57 9.91
CA GLY A 21 18.13 13.20 11.09
C GLY A 21 16.91 12.56 11.76
N ALA A 22 16.42 11.42 11.25
CA ALA A 22 15.37 10.68 11.96
C ALA A 22 15.90 10.09 13.26
N GLU A 23 15.24 10.37 14.39
CA GLU A 23 15.61 9.76 15.69
C GLU A 23 15.17 8.30 15.82
N GLY A 24 14.49 7.79 14.79
CA GLY A 24 13.99 6.42 14.77
C GLY A 24 12.90 6.13 15.81
N LEU A 25 12.67 4.85 16.06
CA LEU A 25 11.71 4.37 17.04
C LEU A 25 12.29 4.44 18.46
N GLN A 26 11.61 5.18 19.34
CA GLN A 26 11.82 5.13 20.79
C GLN A 26 10.58 4.48 21.44
N ALA A 27 10.79 3.55 22.38
CA ALA A 27 9.71 2.85 23.06
C ALA A 27 9.99 2.67 24.55
N GLY A 28 8.93 2.65 25.35
CA GLY A 28 8.96 2.57 26.80
C GLY A 28 8.03 3.60 27.42
N LYS A 29 8.22 3.92 28.69
CA LYS A 29 7.48 5.00 29.35
C LYS A 29 8.23 6.33 29.12
N LEU A 30 7.89 7.02 28.00
CA LEU A 30 8.62 8.21 27.56
C LEU A 30 8.19 9.49 28.29
N THR A 31 6.94 9.54 28.80
CA THR A 31 6.42 10.65 29.62
C THR A 31 5.76 10.13 30.90
N LYS A 32 5.47 11.05 31.83
CA LYS A 32 4.53 10.77 32.92
C LYS A 32 3.09 10.72 32.37
N ALA A 33 2.18 10.14 33.15
CA ALA A 33 0.75 10.20 32.87
C ALA A 33 0.27 11.67 32.78
N SER A 34 -0.67 11.94 31.88
CA SER A 34 -1.21 13.28 31.64
C SER A 34 -2.69 13.21 31.28
N SER A 35 -3.44 14.24 31.66
CA SER A 35 -4.83 14.41 31.23
C SER A 35 -5.00 15.20 29.91
N GLU A 36 -3.89 15.67 29.34
CA GLU A 36 -3.91 16.41 28.09
C GLU A 36 -4.34 15.53 26.91
N PRO A 37 -4.91 16.12 25.85
CA PRO A 37 -5.20 15.41 24.61
C PRO A 37 -3.94 14.72 24.05
N ALA A 38 -4.10 13.50 23.54
CA ALA A 38 -2.97 12.72 23.02
C ALA A 38 -2.12 13.47 21.98
N ALA A 39 -2.76 14.26 21.12
CA ALA A 39 -2.07 15.08 20.13
C ALA A 39 -1.19 16.16 20.77
N THR A 40 -1.63 16.76 21.87
CA THR A 40 -0.85 17.75 22.66
C THR A 40 0.37 17.07 23.27
N ILE A 41 0.19 15.90 23.89
CA ILE A 41 1.30 15.14 24.52
C ILE A 41 2.40 14.84 23.49
N VAL A 42 2.02 14.39 22.28
CA VAL A 42 2.99 14.09 21.22
C VAL A 42 3.64 15.36 20.69
N LYS A 43 2.87 16.44 20.48
CA LYS A 43 3.41 17.75 20.05
C LYS A 43 4.43 18.29 21.06
N ASP A 44 4.11 18.28 22.34
CA ASP A 44 5.00 18.79 23.40
C ASP A 44 6.28 17.99 23.50
N PHE A 45 6.22 16.68 23.29
CA PHE A 45 7.39 15.83 23.28
C PHE A 45 8.36 16.17 22.15
N VAL A 46 7.85 16.56 20.96
CA VAL A 46 8.67 16.88 19.77
C VAL A 46 8.88 18.37 19.55
N ASN A 47 8.29 19.24 20.33
CA ASN A 47 8.16 20.70 20.12
C ASN A 47 9.48 21.47 19.89
N LYS A 48 10.63 20.86 20.17
CA LYS A 48 11.94 21.48 19.90
C LYS A 48 12.37 21.43 18.43
N LYS A 49 11.62 20.77 17.54
CA LYS A 49 12.05 20.43 16.17
C LYS A 49 11.23 21.08 15.03
N GLY A 50 10.20 21.86 15.32
CA GLY A 50 9.41 22.56 14.29
C GLY A 50 7.92 22.63 14.61
N ASP A 51 7.15 23.14 13.67
CA ASP A 51 5.71 23.20 13.74
C ASP A 51 5.10 21.90 13.22
N PHE A 52 4.02 21.45 13.86
CA PHE A 52 3.37 20.18 13.53
C PHE A 52 1.85 20.36 13.44
N ALA A 53 1.26 19.97 12.31
CA ALA A 53 -0.17 19.78 12.16
C ALA A 53 -0.59 18.37 12.57
N VAL A 54 -1.76 18.22 13.20
CA VAL A 54 -2.35 16.90 13.47
C VAL A 54 -2.89 16.35 12.15
N GLN A 55 -2.33 15.27 11.67
CA GLN A 55 -2.79 14.59 10.47
C GLN A 55 -3.92 13.61 10.80
N ASN A 56 -3.73 12.82 11.87
CA ASN A 56 -4.72 11.83 12.30
C ASN A 56 -4.56 11.49 13.79
N VAL A 57 -5.68 11.05 14.43
CA VAL A 57 -5.69 10.42 15.75
C VAL A 57 -6.64 9.23 15.70
N GLU A 58 -6.08 8.04 15.84
CA GLU A 58 -6.84 6.78 15.79
C GLU A 58 -6.81 6.06 17.14
N LYS A 59 -7.87 5.29 17.44
CA LYS A 59 -7.88 4.38 18.58
C LYS A 59 -7.15 3.08 18.24
N ASP A 60 -6.33 2.61 19.17
CA ASP A 60 -5.66 1.31 19.14
C ASP A 60 -5.89 0.62 20.49
N GLY A 61 -6.97 -0.15 20.59
CA GLY A 61 -7.42 -0.70 21.86
C GLY A 61 -7.70 0.40 22.90
N SER A 62 -6.93 0.40 24.00
CA SER A 62 -6.98 1.44 25.05
C SER A 62 -6.04 2.62 24.79
N SER A 63 -5.25 2.59 23.74
CA SER A 63 -4.30 3.63 23.35
C SER A 63 -4.84 4.51 22.23
N GLN A 64 -4.12 5.57 21.91
CA GLN A 64 -4.34 6.43 20.74
C GLN A 64 -3.05 6.54 19.93
N ILE A 65 -3.16 6.34 18.63
CA ILE A 65 -2.08 6.60 17.68
C ILE A 65 -2.27 7.99 17.12
N VAL A 66 -1.29 8.85 17.31
CA VAL A 66 -1.27 10.24 16.83
C VAL A 66 -0.27 10.34 15.70
N ARG A 67 -0.71 10.84 14.54
CA ARG A 67 0.17 11.18 13.41
C ARG A 67 0.24 12.70 13.27
N LEU A 68 1.45 13.22 13.26
CA LEU A 68 1.73 14.65 13.08
C LEU A 68 2.54 14.85 11.80
N GLN A 69 2.10 15.80 10.97
CA GLN A 69 2.84 16.27 9.80
C GLN A 69 3.71 17.46 10.20
N GLN A 70 5.01 17.40 9.93
CA GLN A 70 5.89 18.56 10.10
C GLN A 70 5.57 19.62 9.06
N GLU A 71 5.55 20.89 9.48
CA GLU A 71 5.30 22.03 8.61
C GLU A 71 6.36 23.13 8.81
N VAL A 72 6.48 24.01 7.82
CA VAL A 72 7.21 25.28 7.93
C VAL A 72 6.32 26.36 7.31
N ASP A 73 5.95 27.36 8.08
CA ASP A 73 5.02 28.43 7.67
C ASP A 73 3.69 27.86 7.09
N GLY A 74 3.19 26.73 7.65
CA GLY A 74 1.98 26.06 7.18
C GLY A 74 2.16 25.24 5.90
N VAL A 75 3.39 25.07 5.39
CA VAL A 75 3.70 24.22 4.23
C VAL A 75 4.23 22.88 4.71
N PRO A 76 3.61 21.75 4.34
CA PRO A 76 4.02 20.43 4.82
C PRO A 76 5.40 20.04 4.28
N VAL A 77 6.21 19.42 5.14
CA VAL A 77 7.51 18.84 4.79
C VAL A 77 7.29 17.42 4.31
N PHE A 78 7.56 17.16 3.03
CA PHE A 78 7.32 15.85 2.43
C PHE A 78 8.10 14.74 3.13
N GLY A 79 7.37 13.66 3.50
CA GLY A 79 7.93 12.47 4.14
C GLY A 79 8.32 12.68 5.61
N SER A 80 8.08 13.84 6.19
CA SER A 80 8.42 14.15 7.57
C SER A 80 7.19 14.03 8.47
N VAL A 81 7.06 12.88 9.12
CA VAL A 81 5.92 12.51 9.97
C VAL A 81 6.43 12.07 11.33
N VAL A 82 5.67 12.42 12.37
CA VAL A 82 5.86 11.88 13.73
C VAL A 82 4.67 11.01 14.07
N VAL A 83 4.92 9.82 14.60
CA VAL A 83 3.88 8.91 15.08
C VAL A 83 4.07 8.63 16.55
N GLY A 84 3.09 8.98 17.39
CA GLY A 84 3.11 8.73 18.83
C GLY A 84 2.03 7.76 19.27
N ASN A 85 2.38 6.79 20.12
CA ASN A 85 1.43 5.89 20.78
C ASN A 85 1.22 6.35 22.23
N VAL A 86 0.02 6.84 22.52
CA VAL A 86 -0.36 7.40 23.81
C VAL A 86 -1.35 6.46 24.51
N ALA A 87 -0.99 5.98 25.69
CA ALA A 87 -1.84 5.12 26.51
C ALA A 87 -3.06 5.88 27.08
N LYS A 88 -4.05 5.14 27.59
CA LYS A 88 -5.27 5.70 28.17
C LYS A 88 -5.02 6.68 29.33
N ASP A 89 -3.95 6.46 30.08
CA ASP A 89 -3.52 7.35 31.18
C ASP A 89 -2.75 8.60 30.71
N GLY A 90 -2.63 8.82 29.38
CA GLY A 90 -1.87 9.90 28.79
C GLY A 90 -0.35 9.69 28.80
N THR A 91 0.15 8.50 29.09
CA THR A 91 1.57 8.19 28.97
C THR A 91 1.94 7.96 27.50
N LEU A 92 2.95 8.67 26.99
CA LEU A 92 3.55 8.36 25.68
C LEU A 92 4.38 7.07 25.81
N LYS A 93 3.95 6.01 25.11
CA LYS A 93 4.56 4.66 25.16
C LYS A 93 5.61 4.44 24.09
N ALA A 94 5.40 5.02 22.93
CA ALA A 94 6.34 4.93 21.84
C ALA A 94 6.21 6.15 20.92
N ILE A 95 7.31 6.47 20.25
CA ILE A 95 7.33 7.51 19.23
C ILE A 95 8.27 7.09 18.10
N VAL A 96 7.81 7.32 16.86
CA VAL A 96 8.66 7.32 15.67
C VAL A 96 8.77 8.78 15.24
N ASN A 97 9.98 9.29 15.10
CA ASN A 97 10.21 10.69 14.79
C ASN A 97 11.06 10.80 13.52
N ASP A 98 10.39 11.00 12.39
CA ASP A 98 11.01 11.26 11.08
C ASP A 98 11.05 12.76 10.75
N ALA A 99 10.86 13.63 11.73
CA ALA A 99 11.02 15.06 11.55
C ALA A 99 12.46 15.41 11.20
N ILE A 100 12.62 16.21 10.15
CA ILE A 100 13.91 16.64 9.65
C ILE A 100 14.21 18.10 10.05
N ASN A 101 15.48 18.42 10.23
CA ASN A 101 15.86 19.80 10.49
C ASN A 101 15.87 20.62 9.20
N VAL A 102 14.78 21.35 8.96
CA VAL A 102 14.64 22.24 7.80
C VAL A 102 14.81 23.72 8.13
N LYS A 103 14.84 24.07 9.41
CA LYS A 103 14.98 25.46 9.85
C LYS A 103 16.32 26.03 9.43
N GLY A 104 16.28 27.22 8.77
CA GLY A 104 17.49 27.89 8.30
C GLY A 104 18.16 27.27 7.06
N LYS A 105 17.52 26.32 6.39
CA LYS A 105 18.05 25.77 5.13
C LYS A 105 18.06 26.84 4.03
N PRO A 106 19.19 26.99 3.29
CA PRO A 106 19.34 28.03 2.27
C PRO A 106 18.27 27.98 1.18
N GLY A 107 17.85 26.80 0.77
CA GLY A 107 16.80 26.64 -0.25
C GLY A 107 15.42 27.18 0.16
N LEU A 108 15.16 27.34 1.47
CA LEU A 108 13.92 27.92 1.98
C LEU A 108 13.96 29.46 2.12
N ALA A 109 15.14 30.09 1.95
CA ALA A 109 15.27 31.54 1.98
C ALA A 109 14.46 32.21 0.86
N LYS A 110 14.27 31.52 -0.28
CA LYS A 110 13.48 31.98 -1.41
C LYS A 110 12.13 31.27 -1.45
N LYS A 111 11.05 31.99 -1.17
CA LYS A 111 9.68 31.48 -1.29
C LYS A 111 9.34 31.07 -2.73
N ALA A 112 8.33 30.23 -2.89
CA ALA A 112 7.84 29.75 -4.19
C ALA A 112 7.48 30.93 -5.11
N THR A 113 8.03 30.93 -6.33
CA THR A 113 7.78 31.97 -7.36
C THR A 113 6.93 31.46 -8.52
N LEU A 114 6.93 30.15 -8.77
CA LEU A 114 6.03 29.54 -9.75
C LEU A 114 4.63 29.40 -9.16
N SER A 115 3.62 29.53 -10.01
CA SER A 115 2.24 29.21 -9.64
C SER A 115 1.94 27.71 -9.82
N GLU A 116 0.92 27.24 -9.11
CA GLU A 116 0.35 25.88 -9.28
C GLU A 116 0.06 25.56 -10.75
N LYS A 117 -0.63 26.48 -11.45
CA LYS A 117 -0.95 26.35 -12.89
C LYS A 117 0.31 26.15 -13.74
N LYS A 118 1.40 26.81 -13.40
CA LYS A 118 2.67 26.68 -14.11
C LYS A 118 3.32 25.33 -13.82
N ALA A 119 3.29 24.87 -12.58
CA ALA A 119 3.78 23.54 -12.19
C ALA A 119 3.01 22.42 -12.93
N ILE A 120 1.68 22.51 -12.98
CA ILE A 120 0.82 21.58 -13.74
C ILE A 120 1.21 21.56 -15.23
N LYS A 121 1.42 22.71 -15.86
CA LYS A 121 1.85 22.78 -17.27
C LYS A 121 3.23 22.12 -17.48
N LEU A 122 4.17 22.32 -16.57
CA LEU A 122 5.49 21.66 -16.63
C LEU A 122 5.36 20.16 -16.49
N TYR A 123 4.52 19.68 -15.59
CA TYR A 123 4.19 18.29 -15.40
C TYR A 123 3.60 17.67 -16.68
N GLN A 124 2.52 18.27 -17.24
CA GLN A 124 1.87 17.79 -18.47
C GLN A 124 2.87 17.67 -19.64
N LYS A 125 3.79 18.65 -19.78
CA LYS A 125 4.84 18.61 -20.77
C LYS A 125 5.83 17.44 -20.52
N ALA A 126 6.15 17.17 -19.26
CA ALA A 126 7.09 16.12 -18.89
C ALA A 126 6.56 14.71 -19.15
N ILE A 127 5.27 14.45 -18.85
CA ILE A 127 4.64 13.14 -19.08
C ILE A 127 4.09 12.96 -20.49
N LYS A 128 4.07 14.03 -21.31
CA LYS A 128 3.55 14.02 -22.69
C LYS A 128 2.08 13.52 -22.79
N ALA A 129 1.26 13.78 -21.79
CA ALA A 129 -0.16 13.43 -21.76
C ALA A 129 -1.02 14.70 -21.75
N SER A 130 -2.14 14.65 -22.47
CA SER A 130 -3.17 15.70 -22.51
C SER A 130 -4.51 15.23 -21.96
N GLU A 131 -4.72 13.91 -21.90
CA GLU A 131 -5.93 13.27 -21.37
C GLU A 131 -5.61 12.59 -20.07
N PHE A 132 -6.46 12.83 -19.07
CA PHE A 132 -6.27 12.35 -17.71
C PHE A 132 -7.58 11.75 -17.19
N GLU A 133 -7.50 10.59 -16.58
CA GLU A 133 -8.59 10.05 -15.78
C GLU A 133 -8.81 10.92 -14.55
N VAL A 134 -7.70 11.30 -13.89
CA VAL A 134 -7.71 12.31 -12.84
C VAL A 134 -6.83 13.46 -13.25
N ALA A 135 -7.43 14.64 -13.35
CA ALA A 135 -6.74 15.86 -13.72
C ALA A 135 -5.54 16.14 -12.78
N PRO A 136 -4.44 16.69 -13.29
CA PRO A 136 -3.28 17.04 -12.48
C PRO A 136 -3.66 17.99 -11.35
N LYS A 137 -3.28 17.60 -10.12
CA LYS A 137 -3.38 18.42 -8.91
C LYS A 137 -1.97 18.74 -8.43
N ALA A 138 -1.69 19.99 -8.12
CA ALA A 138 -0.44 20.42 -7.53
C ALA A 138 -0.65 20.86 -6.08
N GLU A 139 0.26 20.48 -5.21
CA GLU A 139 0.30 20.82 -3.80
C GLU A 139 1.68 21.40 -3.48
N LEU A 140 1.73 22.56 -2.84
CA LEU A 140 3.01 23.13 -2.39
C LEU A 140 3.51 22.35 -1.18
N VAL A 141 4.74 21.86 -1.27
CA VAL A 141 5.42 21.14 -0.19
C VAL A 141 6.85 21.64 -0.03
N ILE A 142 7.44 21.39 1.12
CA ILE A 142 8.88 21.48 1.30
C ILE A 142 9.47 20.11 0.99
N TYR A 143 10.34 20.07 -0.02
CA TYR A 143 11.00 18.85 -0.47
C TYR A 143 12.45 18.81 -0.01
N PRO A 144 12.85 17.79 0.77
CA PRO A 144 14.24 17.61 1.21
C PRO A 144 15.14 17.26 0.02
N VAL A 145 16.29 17.94 -0.10
CA VAL A 145 17.28 17.72 -1.17
C VAL A 145 18.67 17.59 -0.53
N LYS A 146 19.19 16.36 -0.39
CA LYS A 146 20.46 16.10 0.32
C LYS A 146 20.49 16.79 1.69
N ASN A 147 21.37 17.77 1.88
CA ASN A 147 21.53 18.53 3.13
C ASN A 147 20.71 19.83 3.16
N ASP A 148 19.85 20.05 2.19
CA ASP A 148 19.02 21.26 2.03
C ASP A 148 17.53 20.89 1.96
N ALA A 149 16.68 21.89 1.82
CA ALA A 149 15.26 21.73 1.55
C ALA A 149 14.78 22.89 0.67
N VAL A 150 13.86 22.61 -0.25
CA VAL A 150 13.35 23.60 -1.19
C VAL A 150 11.83 23.56 -1.24
N TYR A 151 11.20 24.69 -1.61
CA TYR A 151 9.80 24.66 -1.98
C TYR A 151 9.63 23.93 -3.30
N ALA A 152 8.72 22.97 -3.36
CA ALA A 152 8.38 22.20 -4.55
C ALA A 152 6.88 22.02 -4.69
N TYR A 153 6.40 21.88 -5.92
CA TYR A 153 5.07 21.38 -6.18
C TYR A 153 5.10 19.86 -6.32
N LYS A 154 4.38 19.16 -5.43
CA LYS A 154 4.00 17.77 -5.62
C LYS A 154 2.83 17.75 -6.58
N VAL A 155 3.04 17.24 -7.79
CA VAL A 155 2.01 17.16 -8.83
C VAL A 155 1.65 15.72 -9.07
N THR A 156 0.38 15.38 -8.92
CA THR A 156 -0.16 14.02 -9.13
C THR A 156 -1.25 14.04 -10.18
N SER A 157 -1.30 13.00 -11.01
CA SER A 157 -2.43 12.71 -11.90
C SER A 157 -2.48 11.24 -12.26
N THR A 158 -3.61 10.76 -12.78
CA THR A 158 -3.74 9.41 -13.33
C THR A 158 -3.96 9.49 -14.84
N VAL A 159 -3.19 8.71 -15.58
CA VAL A 159 -3.28 8.55 -17.02
C VAL A 159 -3.61 7.09 -17.31
N LEU A 160 -4.73 6.84 -17.98
CA LEU A 160 -5.13 5.50 -18.45
C LEU A 160 -4.82 5.29 -19.93
N ALA A 161 -4.50 6.36 -20.65
CA ALA A 161 -4.15 6.31 -22.05
C ALA A 161 -2.73 5.78 -22.26
N GLY A 162 -2.58 4.68 -23.03
CA GLY A 162 -1.29 4.05 -23.30
C GLY A 162 -1.34 2.53 -23.12
N LYS A 163 -0.18 1.87 -23.15
CA LYS A 163 -0.09 0.42 -22.91
C LYS A 163 -0.28 0.06 -21.44
N GLU A 164 0.20 0.93 -20.55
CA GLU A 164 0.13 0.75 -19.11
C GLU A 164 -0.48 2.01 -18.47
N PRO A 165 -1.46 1.84 -17.58
CA PRO A 165 -1.96 2.93 -16.76
C PRO A 165 -0.85 3.44 -15.84
N SER A 166 -0.91 4.69 -15.42
CA SER A 166 0.10 5.27 -14.53
C SER A 166 -0.47 6.36 -13.63
N ARG A 167 0.01 6.41 -12.39
CA ARG A 167 -0.24 7.50 -11.45
C ARG A 167 1.09 8.16 -11.10
N TRP A 168 1.51 9.06 -11.93
CA TRP A 168 2.75 9.79 -11.71
C TRP A 168 2.63 10.80 -10.58
N THR A 169 3.58 10.75 -9.67
CA THR A 169 3.89 11.83 -8.73
C THR A 169 5.21 12.47 -9.13
N TYR A 170 5.18 13.78 -9.36
CA TYR A 170 6.35 14.59 -9.67
C TYR A 170 6.56 15.64 -8.59
N PHE A 171 7.82 15.87 -8.22
CA PHE A 171 8.23 17.00 -7.42
C PHE A 171 8.95 18.01 -8.32
N ILE A 172 8.37 19.18 -8.45
CA ILE A 172 8.86 20.25 -9.32
C ILE A 172 9.29 21.41 -8.45
N ASP A 173 10.57 21.78 -8.50
CA ASP A 173 11.11 22.92 -7.77
C ASP A 173 10.28 24.18 -8.07
N ALA A 174 9.76 24.79 -7.00
CA ALA A 174 8.79 25.89 -7.10
C ALA A 174 9.43 27.23 -7.52
N ASN A 175 10.73 27.27 -7.73
CA ASN A 175 11.47 28.45 -8.22
C ASN A 175 12.03 28.23 -9.63
N SER A 176 12.71 27.12 -9.87
CA SER A 176 13.37 26.84 -11.15
C SER A 176 12.49 26.07 -12.15
N GLY A 177 11.46 25.37 -11.68
CA GLY A 177 10.65 24.47 -12.50
C GLY A 177 11.33 23.15 -12.86
N LYS A 178 12.49 22.85 -12.27
CA LYS A 178 13.22 21.59 -12.49
C LYS A 178 12.51 20.45 -11.76
N VAL A 179 12.42 19.27 -12.41
CA VAL A 179 11.96 18.05 -11.75
C VAL A 179 13.02 17.59 -10.76
N LEU A 180 12.65 17.51 -9.49
CA LEU A 180 13.50 17.05 -8.38
C LEU A 180 13.45 15.54 -8.21
N ASN A 181 12.24 14.98 -8.31
CA ASN A 181 11.97 13.54 -8.22
C ASN A 181 10.67 13.19 -8.93
N LYS A 182 10.51 11.92 -9.28
CA LYS A 182 9.27 11.36 -9.81
C LYS A 182 9.20 9.86 -9.52
N PHE A 183 8.00 9.35 -9.31
CA PHE A 183 7.70 7.93 -9.22
C PHE A 183 6.25 7.68 -9.62
N ASP A 184 5.94 6.45 -9.99
CA ASP A 184 4.59 6.02 -10.34
C ASP A 184 3.91 5.43 -9.09
N GLN A 185 2.75 5.95 -8.73
CA GLN A 185 1.91 5.45 -7.62
C GLN A 185 0.51 5.19 -8.15
N LEU A 186 0.34 4.30 -9.07
CA LEU A 186 -0.94 4.11 -9.74
C LEU A 186 -2.14 4.08 -8.76
N ALA A 187 -2.91 5.15 -8.70
CA ALA A 187 -4.14 5.27 -7.92
C ALA A 187 -4.98 6.52 -8.22
N HIS A 188 -6.30 6.44 -8.47
CA HIS A 188 -7.36 7.47 -8.22
C HIS A 188 -8.74 7.14 -8.79
N ALA A 189 -9.83 7.73 -8.20
CA ALA A 189 -11.22 7.48 -8.56
C ALA A 189 -12.09 8.69 -8.84
N LYS A 190 -13.22 8.39 -9.48
CA LYS A 190 -14.45 9.19 -9.58
C LYS A 190 -15.58 8.59 -8.74
N PRO A 191 -16.70 9.35 -8.53
CA PRO A 191 -17.84 8.91 -7.73
C PRO A 191 -18.44 7.60 -8.24
N VAL A 192 -18.86 6.76 -7.30
CA VAL A 192 -19.49 5.48 -7.49
C VAL A 192 -20.96 5.68 -7.87
N ASN A 193 -21.43 5.04 -8.93
CA ASN A 193 -22.86 4.90 -9.23
C ASN A 193 -23.43 3.82 -8.31
N THR A 194 -24.20 4.21 -7.29
CA THR A 194 -24.93 3.29 -6.42
C THR A 194 -26.38 3.21 -6.87
N VAL A 195 -27.03 2.06 -6.63
CA VAL A 195 -28.47 1.92 -6.84
C VAL A 195 -29.19 1.83 -5.51
N THR A 196 -30.37 2.46 -5.43
CA THR A 196 -31.27 2.32 -4.30
C THR A 196 -32.20 1.13 -4.55
N GLY A 197 -32.30 0.21 -3.59
CA GLY A 197 -33.09 -0.99 -3.73
C GLY A 197 -33.17 -1.80 -2.44
N THR A 198 -33.59 -3.04 -2.55
CA THR A 198 -33.70 -3.99 -1.42
C THR A 198 -32.55 -4.99 -1.45
N ASN A 199 -31.99 -5.29 -0.27
CA ASN A 199 -30.95 -6.32 -0.16
C ASN A 199 -31.53 -7.69 -0.58
N ALA A 200 -30.74 -8.45 -1.30
CA ALA A 200 -31.00 -9.80 -1.75
C ALA A 200 -29.71 -10.65 -1.63
N VAL A 201 -29.87 -11.96 -1.84
CA VAL A 201 -28.74 -12.88 -1.89
C VAL A 201 -28.70 -13.52 -3.28
N GLY A 202 -27.63 -13.31 -3.99
CA GLY A 202 -27.34 -13.91 -5.29
C GLY A 202 -26.43 -15.10 -5.19
N THR A 203 -26.32 -15.83 -6.29
CA THR A 203 -25.38 -16.94 -6.46
C THR A 203 -24.61 -16.79 -7.77
N GLY A 204 -23.42 -17.37 -7.82
CA GLY A 204 -22.61 -17.34 -9.02
C GLY A 204 -21.46 -18.33 -8.99
N THR A 205 -20.75 -18.42 -10.09
CA THR A 205 -19.56 -19.26 -10.24
C THR A 205 -18.32 -18.37 -10.24
N THR A 206 -17.35 -18.69 -9.37
CA THR A 206 -16.05 -17.99 -9.29
C THR A 206 -15.14 -18.33 -10.47
N VAL A 207 -14.04 -17.63 -10.61
CA VAL A 207 -12.96 -17.95 -11.58
C VAL A 207 -12.46 -19.39 -11.36
N LEU A 208 -12.30 -19.81 -10.11
CA LEU A 208 -11.83 -21.15 -9.74
C LEU A 208 -12.92 -22.23 -9.90
N GLY A 209 -14.08 -21.90 -10.47
CA GLY A 209 -15.16 -22.86 -10.73
C GLY A 209 -15.99 -23.24 -9.50
N THR A 210 -15.77 -22.63 -8.35
CA THR A 210 -16.55 -22.86 -7.14
C THR A 210 -17.86 -22.05 -7.15
N SER A 211 -18.94 -22.62 -6.59
CA SER A 211 -20.18 -21.89 -6.36
C SER A 211 -20.04 -20.98 -5.16
N ALA A 212 -20.51 -19.75 -5.29
CA ALA A 212 -20.53 -18.74 -4.21
C ALA A 212 -21.93 -18.16 -4.03
N SER A 213 -22.24 -17.78 -2.80
CA SER A 213 -23.42 -17.01 -2.43
C SER A 213 -22.96 -15.66 -1.85
N PHE A 214 -23.57 -14.57 -2.26
CA PHE A 214 -23.13 -13.22 -1.90
C PHE A 214 -24.28 -12.23 -1.89
N ASN A 215 -24.10 -11.11 -1.20
CA ASN A 215 -25.10 -10.06 -1.13
C ASN A 215 -25.20 -9.30 -2.43
N THR A 216 -26.45 -8.97 -2.81
CA THR A 216 -26.80 -8.15 -3.98
C THR A 216 -27.86 -7.12 -3.57
N VAL A 217 -28.14 -6.14 -4.44
CA VAL A 217 -29.25 -5.22 -4.29
C VAL A 217 -30.20 -5.34 -5.47
N LYS A 218 -31.48 -5.60 -5.20
CA LYS A 218 -32.53 -5.58 -6.21
C LYS A 218 -33.05 -4.17 -6.40
N SER A 219 -33.02 -3.66 -7.64
CA SER A 219 -33.61 -2.39 -8.02
C SER A 219 -34.31 -2.52 -9.35
N GLY A 220 -35.62 -2.27 -9.36
CA GLY A 220 -36.46 -2.58 -10.54
C GLY A 220 -36.44 -4.07 -10.87
N SER A 221 -36.15 -4.40 -12.12
CA SER A 221 -36.09 -5.78 -12.62
C SER A 221 -34.70 -6.40 -12.49
N TYR A 222 -33.70 -5.67 -12.00
CA TYR A 222 -32.31 -6.11 -11.95
C TYR A 222 -31.79 -6.33 -10.54
N TYR A 223 -30.85 -7.25 -10.42
CA TYR A 223 -30.01 -7.46 -9.24
C TYR A 223 -28.60 -6.99 -9.55
N TYR A 224 -28.03 -6.19 -8.64
CA TYR A 224 -26.73 -5.56 -8.83
C TYR A 224 -25.69 -6.17 -7.89
N LEU A 225 -24.46 -6.33 -8.35
CA LEU A 225 -23.32 -6.66 -7.50
C LEU A 225 -22.96 -5.45 -6.62
N GLN A 226 -23.85 -5.22 -5.68
CA GLN A 226 -23.78 -4.21 -4.63
C GLN A 226 -24.11 -4.88 -3.29
N ASP A 227 -23.15 -4.90 -2.38
CA ASP A 227 -23.35 -5.34 -0.99
C ASP A 227 -23.44 -4.12 -0.09
N SER A 228 -24.63 -3.83 0.44
CA SER A 228 -24.88 -2.70 1.34
C SER A 228 -24.68 -3.05 2.83
N THR A 229 -24.18 -4.25 3.15
CA THR A 229 -24.05 -4.73 4.53
C THR A 229 -22.68 -4.45 5.15
N ARG A 230 -21.68 -4.08 4.30
CA ARG A 230 -20.29 -3.85 4.69
C ARG A 230 -19.87 -2.40 4.44
N GLY A 231 -19.58 -1.66 5.51
CA GLY A 231 -19.18 -0.25 5.41
C GLY A 231 -20.16 0.60 4.62
N LYS A 232 -19.67 1.38 3.66
CA LYS A 232 -20.48 2.16 2.71
C LYS A 232 -20.82 1.37 1.43
N GLY A 233 -20.56 0.07 1.46
CA GLY A 233 -20.90 -0.89 0.40
C GLY A 233 -19.70 -1.47 -0.33
N ILE A 234 -19.94 -2.62 -1.00
CA ILE A 234 -19.01 -3.25 -1.95
C ILE A 234 -19.69 -3.23 -3.32
N TYR A 235 -18.99 -2.75 -4.33
CA TYR A 235 -19.54 -2.54 -5.66
C TYR A 235 -18.61 -3.16 -6.71
N THR A 236 -19.19 -3.87 -7.68
CA THR A 236 -18.43 -4.47 -8.78
C THR A 236 -18.92 -3.96 -10.12
N TYR A 237 -18.00 -3.51 -10.95
CA TYR A 237 -18.25 -2.85 -12.23
C TYR A 237 -17.62 -3.62 -13.39
N ASP A 238 -18.27 -3.54 -14.54
CA ASP A 238 -17.81 -4.07 -15.81
C ASP A 238 -17.15 -2.95 -16.64
N ALA A 239 -15.85 -3.02 -16.86
CA ALA A 239 -15.11 -2.12 -17.73
C ALA A 239 -15.24 -2.50 -19.22
N LYS A 240 -15.86 -3.65 -19.56
CA LYS A 240 -16.18 -4.09 -20.92
C LYS A 240 -14.98 -4.19 -21.85
N ASN A 241 -13.86 -4.68 -21.31
CA ASN A 241 -12.57 -4.76 -21.98
C ASN A 241 -12.09 -3.40 -22.54
N ARG A 242 -12.42 -2.32 -21.80
CA ARG A 242 -11.99 -0.95 -22.13
C ARG A 242 -11.13 -0.38 -21.01
N ASN A 243 -10.39 0.70 -21.33
CA ASN A 243 -9.58 1.45 -20.34
C ASN A 243 -10.40 2.54 -19.61
N THR A 244 -11.72 2.44 -19.63
CA THR A 244 -12.63 3.42 -19.01
C THR A 244 -13.12 2.90 -17.66
N LEU A 245 -12.83 3.61 -16.59
CA LEU A 245 -13.17 3.24 -15.22
C LEU A 245 -14.23 4.19 -14.61
N PRO A 246 -15.05 3.70 -13.67
CA PRO A 246 -15.11 2.31 -13.18
C PRO A 246 -15.81 1.33 -14.13
N GLY A 247 -16.50 1.79 -15.16
CA GLY A 247 -17.35 1.00 -16.01
C GLY A 247 -18.82 1.07 -15.58
N THR A 248 -19.60 0.03 -15.87
CA THR A 248 -21.02 -0.08 -15.54
C THR A 248 -21.20 -0.98 -14.32
N LEU A 249 -21.98 -0.54 -13.32
CA LEU A 249 -22.30 -1.39 -12.17
C LEU A 249 -22.91 -2.70 -12.66
N TRP A 250 -22.33 -3.83 -12.25
CA TRP A 250 -22.71 -5.16 -12.73
C TRP A 250 -24.13 -5.50 -12.32
N SER A 251 -24.91 -6.04 -13.25
CA SER A 251 -26.31 -6.39 -13.00
C SER A 251 -26.72 -7.66 -13.72
N ASP A 252 -27.68 -8.36 -13.16
CA ASP A 252 -28.30 -9.56 -13.68
C ASP A 252 -29.82 -9.53 -13.45
N LEU A 253 -30.58 -10.31 -14.24
CA LEU A 253 -32.06 -10.35 -14.20
C LEU A 253 -32.59 -11.37 -13.18
N ASP A 254 -31.95 -12.51 -13.00
CA ASP A 254 -32.43 -13.62 -12.16
C ASP A 254 -31.58 -13.85 -10.89
N ASN A 255 -30.59 -12.98 -10.65
CA ASN A 255 -29.67 -13.05 -9.52
C ASN A 255 -28.76 -14.30 -9.53
N LYS A 256 -28.46 -14.84 -10.71
CA LYS A 256 -27.61 -16.02 -10.93
C LYS A 256 -26.48 -15.69 -11.91
N PHE A 257 -25.35 -15.33 -11.39
CA PHE A 257 -24.17 -14.90 -12.14
C PHE A 257 -23.33 -16.13 -12.54
N ASN A 258 -23.78 -16.87 -13.57
CA ASN A 258 -23.23 -18.19 -13.89
C ASN A 258 -22.55 -18.28 -15.26
N THR A 259 -22.54 -17.23 -16.05
CA THR A 259 -21.84 -17.22 -17.35
C THR A 259 -20.33 -17.19 -17.12
N THR A 260 -19.55 -17.60 -18.12
CA THR A 260 -18.08 -17.48 -18.04
C THR A 260 -17.64 -16.02 -17.85
N TYR A 261 -18.37 -15.07 -18.45
CA TYR A 261 -18.12 -13.64 -18.31
C TYR A 261 -18.37 -13.14 -16.88
N ASP A 262 -19.34 -13.69 -16.15
CA ASP A 262 -19.63 -13.29 -14.78
C ASP A 262 -18.54 -13.69 -13.77
N ARG A 263 -17.72 -14.70 -14.07
CA ARG A 263 -16.77 -15.29 -13.11
C ARG A 263 -15.81 -14.28 -12.51
N ALA A 264 -15.28 -13.38 -13.32
CA ALA A 264 -14.38 -12.32 -12.85
C ALA A 264 -15.10 -11.39 -11.86
N ALA A 265 -16.35 -11.00 -12.18
CA ALA A 265 -17.15 -10.13 -11.32
C ALA A 265 -17.57 -10.80 -10.02
N VAL A 266 -17.98 -12.07 -10.09
CA VAL A 266 -18.31 -12.88 -8.91
C VAL A 266 -17.11 -12.99 -7.98
N SER A 267 -15.92 -13.34 -8.52
CA SER A 267 -14.71 -13.46 -7.73
C SER A 267 -14.30 -12.14 -7.11
N ALA A 268 -14.30 -11.04 -7.87
CA ALA A 268 -13.97 -9.70 -7.33
C ALA A 268 -14.91 -9.32 -6.19
N HIS A 269 -16.21 -9.56 -6.34
CA HIS A 269 -17.23 -9.22 -5.33
C HIS A 269 -17.07 -10.04 -4.05
N VAL A 270 -16.91 -11.35 -4.20
CA VAL A 270 -16.75 -12.30 -3.08
C VAL A 270 -15.42 -12.06 -2.35
N ASN A 271 -14.32 -11.92 -3.09
CA ASN A 271 -13.00 -11.74 -2.50
C ASN A 271 -12.84 -10.37 -1.83
N ALA A 272 -13.46 -9.31 -2.37
CA ALA A 272 -13.53 -8.01 -1.68
C ALA A 272 -14.31 -8.10 -0.37
N ALA A 273 -15.43 -8.86 -0.33
CA ALA A 273 -16.19 -9.10 0.89
C ALA A 273 -15.39 -9.89 1.94
N LYS A 274 -14.69 -10.97 1.53
CA LYS A 274 -13.80 -11.74 2.39
C LYS A 274 -12.68 -10.88 2.95
N THR A 275 -12.05 -10.05 2.14
CA THR A 275 -10.98 -9.13 2.56
C THR A 275 -11.49 -8.07 3.53
N TYR A 276 -12.67 -7.50 3.28
CA TYR A 276 -13.30 -6.58 4.24
C TYR A 276 -13.53 -7.27 5.59
N ASP A 277 -14.13 -8.48 5.57
CA ASP A 277 -14.43 -9.26 6.78
C ASP A 277 -13.15 -9.65 7.52
N PHE A 278 -12.09 -10.01 6.80
CA PHE A 278 -10.77 -10.27 7.37
C PHE A 278 -10.25 -9.07 8.18
N TYR A 279 -10.16 -7.89 7.58
CA TYR A 279 -9.69 -6.70 8.28
C TYR A 279 -10.62 -6.30 9.43
N LYS A 280 -11.94 -6.41 9.24
CA LYS A 280 -12.94 -6.03 10.23
C LYS A 280 -12.94 -6.96 11.43
N ASN A 281 -12.94 -8.27 11.21
CA ASN A 281 -13.08 -9.25 12.27
C ASN A 281 -11.76 -9.54 12.99
N THR A 282 -10.63 -9.47 12.28
CA THR A 282 -9.30 -9.77 12.84
C THR A 282 -8.70 -8.56 13.54
N TYR A 283 -8.82 -7.37 12.94
CA TYR A 283 -8.14 -6.16 13.41
C TYR A 283 -9.12 -5.04 13.83
N GLY A 284 -10.40 -5.23 13.72
CA GLY A 284 -11.41 -4.20 14.00
C GLY A 284 -11.46 -3.08 12.96
N ARG A 285 -10.68 -3.20 11.87
CA ARG A 285 -10.56 -2.15 10.86
C ARG A 285 -11.79 -2.11 9.96
N ASN A 286 -12.44 -0.95 9.89
CA ASN A 286 -13.64 -0.74 9.10
C ASN A 286 -13.26 -0.21 7.70
N SER A 287 -13.04 -1.11 6.74
CA SER A 287 -12.52 -0.82 5.39
C SER A 287 -11.08 -0.25 5.40
N TYR A 288 -10.56 0.12 4.24
CA TYR A 288 -9.18 0.59 4.10
C TYR A 288 -8.92 1.93 4.82
N ASP A 289 -9.92 2.81 4.94
CA ASP A 289 -9.81 4.11 5.60
C ASP A 289 -10.15 4.08 7.10
N ASN A 290 -10.50 2.91 7.64
CA ASN A 290 -11.03 2.70 8.99
C ASN A 290 -12.31 3.51 9.30
N ALA A 291 -12.97 4.07 8.27
CA ALA A 291 -14.20 4.87 8.34
C ALA A 291 -15.33 4.29 7.48
N GLY A 292 -15.14 3.04 7.02
CA GLY A 292 -16.12 2.31 6.23
C GLY A 292 -16.20 2.75 4.77
N ALA A 293 -15.12 3.22 4.17
CA ALA A 293 -15.10 3.58 2.74
C ALA A 293 -15.65 2.43 1.88
N ALA A 294 -16.33 2.80 0.79
CA ALA A 294 -16.85 1.84 -0.17
C ALA A 294 -15.70 1.09 -0.87
N LEU A 295 -15.85 -0.22 -1.02
CA LEU A 295 -14.93 -1.04 -1.81
C LEU A 295 -15.46 -1.17 -3.23
N ASN A 296 -14.71 -0.66 -4.18
CA ASN A 296 -15.06 -0.68 -5.57
C ASN A 296 -14.10 -1.60 -6.33
N SER A 297 -14.62 -2.47 -7.17
CA SER A 297 -13.85 -3.35 -8.05
C SER A 297 -14.29 -3.17 -9.49
N SER A 298 -13.36 -2.96 -10.40
CA SER A 298 -13.60 -2.96 -11.85
C SER A 298 -12.94 -4.19 -12.45
N VAL A 299 -13.73 -5.05 -13.09
CA VAL A 299 -13.23 -6.22 -13.81
C VAL A 299 -13.31 -6.01 -15.32
N HIS A 300 -12.72 -6.90 -16.09
CA HIS A 300 -12.62 -6.79 -17.55
C HIS A 300 -11.97 -5.47 -17.98
N TYR A 301 -10.90 -5.08 -17.29
CA TYR A 301 -10.14 -3.89 -17.66
C TYR A 301 -9.22 -4.19 -18.83
N SER A 302 -9.32 -3.38 -19.89
CA SER A 302 -8.53 -3.50 -21.12
C SER A 302 -8.72 -4.86 -21.83
N THR A 303 -7.85 -5.21 -22.74
CA THR A 303 -7.87 -6.49 -23.47
C THR A 303 -6.62 -7.28 -23.15
N SER A 304 -6.75 -8.56 -22.74
CA SER A 304 -5.64 -9.44 -22.39
C SER A 304 -4.66 -8.78 -21.41
N TYR A 305 -5.18 -8.07 -20.42
CA TYR A 305 -4.37 -7.30 -19.49
C TYR A 305 -3.89 -8.19 -18.34
N ASN A 306 -2.60 -8.44 -18.30
CA ASN A 306 -1.92 -9.33 -17.36
C ASN A 306 -1.51 -8.64 -16.06
N ASN A 307 -2.40 -7.81 -15.48
CA ASN A 307 -2.12 -7.14 -14.22
C ASN A 307 -3.40 -6.80 -13.46
N ALA A 308 -3.24 -6.58 -12.14
CA ALA A 308 -4.22 -5.94 -11.27
C ALA A 308 -3.56 -4.75 -10.59
N PHE A 309 -4.34 -3.80 -10.08
CA PHE A 309 -3.80 -2.66 -9.35
C PHE A 309 -4.86 -1.96 -8.51
N TRP A 310 -4.43 -1.39 -7.39
CA TRP A 310 -5.17 -0.38 -6.67
C TRP A 310 -4.98 0.98 -7.33
N ASP A 311 -6.06 1.65 -7.73
CA ASP A 311 -5.97 2.96 -8.38
C ASP A 311 -6.16 4.14 -7.40
N GLY A 312 -6.16 3.87 -6.08
CA GLY A 312 -6.34 4.82 -4.97
C GLY A 312 -7.76 4.97 -4.48
N THR A 313 -8.70 4.27 -5.14
CA THR A 313 -10.10 4.34 -4.78
C THR A 313 -10.88 3.10 -5.18
N LYS A 314 -10.30 2.31 -6.06
CA LYS A 314 -10.86 1.03 -6.51
C LYS A 314 -9.77 0.07 -6.91
N MET A 315 -10.07 -1.18 -6.81
CA MET A 315 -9.29 -2.27 -7.35
C MET A 315 -9.68 -2.45 -8.83
N VAL A 316 -8.68 -2.66 -9.68
CA VAL A 316 -8.87 -2.87 -11.12
C VAL A 316 -8.20 -4.17 -11.52
N TYR A 317 -8.93 -5.03 -12.24
CA TYR A 317 -8.48 -6.36 -12.62
C TYR A 317 -8.59 -6.57 -14.12
N GLY A 318 -7.50 -7.00 -14.73
CA GLY A 318 -7.48 -7.53 -16.08
C GLY A 318 -8.00 -8.96 -16.17
N ASP A 319 -8.27 -9.41 -17.38
CA ASP A 319 -8.73 -10.77 -17.68
C ASP A 319 -7.57 -11.76 -17.86
N GLY A 320 -6.33 -11.26 -17.87
CA GLY A 320 -5.21 -12.04 -18.33
C GLY A 320 -5.24 -12.30 -19.85
N ASP A 321 -4.19 -12.92 -20.36
CA ASP A 321 -4.09 -13.37 -21.76
C ASP A 321 -4.53 -14.83 -21.95
N GLY A 322 -4.97 -15.48 -20.87
CA GLY A 322 -5.37 -16.89 -20.82
C GLY A 322 -4.21 -17.89 -20.82
N SER A 323 -2.97 -17.41 -20.86
CA SER A 323 -1.74 -18.21 -20.86
C SER A 323 -0.86 -17.89 -19.67
N THR A 324 -0.47 -16.62 -19.52
CA THR A 324 0.33 -16.14 -18.38
C THR A 324 -0.56 -15.91 -17.16
N PHE A 325 -1.75 -15.34 -17.37
CA PHE A 325 -2.75 -15.15 -16.33
C PHE A 325 -4.14 -15.53 -16.82
N THR A 326 -4.97 -16.02 -15.91
CA THR A 326 -6.43 -16.00 -16.03
C THR A 326 -6.98 -14.71 -15.41
N TYR A 327 -8.27 -14.60 -15.14
CA TYR A 327 -8.89 -13.43 -14.52
C TYR A 327 -8.25 -13.10 -13.16
N LEU A 328 -7.63 -11.92 -13.04
CA LEU A 328 -6.80 -11.58 -11.86
C LEU A 328 -7.59 -11.41 -10.57
N SER A 329 -8.90 -11.18 -10.64
CA SER A 329 -9.78 -11.19 -9.47
C SER A 329 -10.03 -12.58 -8.87
N GLY A 330 -9.52 -13.64 -9.51
CA GLY A 330 -9.75 -15.04 -9.12
C GLY A 330 -9.10 -15.44 -7.80
N ALA A 331 -7.92 -14.90 -7.51
CA ALA A 331 -7.14 -15.20 -6.32
C ALA A 331 -7.48 -14.26 -5.16
N LEU A 332 -7.69 -14.83 -3.96
CA LEU A 332 -8.02 -14.01 -2.77
C LEU A 332 -6.83 -13.21 -2.29
N ASP A 333 -5.66 -13.80 -2.27
CA ASP A 333 -4.40 -13.14 -1.88
C ASP A 333 -4.11 -11.91 -2.74
N VAL A 334 -4.34 -12.00 -4.08
CA VAL A 334 -4.19 -10.86 -5.00
C VAL A 334 -5.20 -9.76 -4.70
N VAL A 335 -6.49 -10.09 -4.48
CA VAL A 335 -7.50 -9.10 -4.12
C VAL A 335 -7.18 -8.43 -2.78
N ALA A 336 -6.70 -9.21 -1.80
CA ALA A 336 -6.32 -8.69 -0.50
C ALA A 336 -4.99 -7.91 -0.56
N HIS A 337 -4.05 -8.28 -1.44
CA HIS A 337 -2.84 -7.52 -1.75
C HIS A 337 -3.18 -6.11 -2.24
N GLU A 338 -4.03 -6.01 -3.27
CA GLU A 338 -4.43 -4.72 -3.83
C GLU A 338 -5.18 -3.84 -2.80
N LEU A 339 -6.06 -4.44 -2.00
CA LEU A 339 -6.75 -3.70 -0.94
C LEU A 339 -5.80 -3.29 0.19
N THR A 340 -4.72 -4.03 0.43
CA THR A 340 -3.70 -3.67 1.43
C THR A 340 -2.88 -2.46 1.00
N HIS A 341 -2.66 -2.23 -0.30
CA HIS A 341 -2.10 -0.95 -0.77
C HIS A 341 -2.95 0.24 -0.31
N ALA A 342 -4.28 0.10 -0.38
CA ALA A 342 -5.19 1.11 0.15
C ALA A 342 -5.02 1.28 1.67
N VAL A 343 -4.95 0.20 2.44
CA VAL A 343 -4.70 0.27 3.89
C VAL A 343 -3.37 0.97 4.18
N THR A 344 -2.33 0.66 3.44
CA THR A 344 -1.00 1.29 3.57
C THR A 344 -1.06 2.78 3.28
N GLU A 345 -1.79 3.21 2.25
CA GLU A 345 -1.98 4.63 1.89
C GLU A 345 -2.64 5.42 3.04
N TYR A 346 -3.63 4.81 3.71
CA TYR A 346 -4.38 5.42 4.81
C TYR A 346 -3.75 5.23 6.20
N THR A 347 -2.60 4.56 6.29
CA THR A 347 -1.87 4.34 7.55
C THR A 347 -0.45 4.90 7.46
N ALA A 348 0.52 4.09 7.10
CA ALA A 348 1.93 4.48 7.00
C ALA A 348 2.22 5.45 5.85
N GLY A 349 1.43 5.39 4.76
CA GLY A 349 1.63 6.22 3.58
C GLY A 349 2.97 5.97 2.88
N LEU A 350 3.48 4.74 2.91
CA LEU A 350 4.79 4.35 2.38
C LEU A 350 4.97 4.85 0.95
N VAL A 351 6.02 5.63 0.71
CA VAL A 351 6.40 6.11 -0.62
C VAL A 351 6.73 4.92 -1.52
N TYR A 352 6.08 4.84 -2.67
CA TYR A 352 6.21 3.69 -3.58
C TYR A 352 7.50 3.76 -4.42
N GLN A 353 8.64 3.77 -3.71
CA GLN A 353 9.97 3.82 -4.30
C GLN A 353 11.00 3.19 -3.35
N ASN A 354 12.00 2.47 -3.90
CA ASN A 354 13.10 1.85 -3.15
C ASN A 354 12.61 0.95 -2.00
N GLU A 355 13.27 0.99 -0.84
CA GLU A 355 12.92 0.14 0.32
C GLU A 355 11.52 0.43 0.88
N SER A 356 11.06 1.67 0.91
CA SER A 356 9.71 1.99 1.37
C SER A 356 8.64 1.39 0.44
N GLY A 357 8.89 1.42 -0.87
CA GLY A 357 8.03 0.76 -1.84
C GLY A 357 8.10 -0.77 -1.75
N ALA A 358 9.28 -1.34 -1.53
CA ALA A 358 9.44 -2.78 -1.31
C ALA A 358 8.76 -3.26 -0.02
N ILE A 359 8.72 -2.44 1.04
CA ILE A 359 7.91 -2.71 2.24
C ILE A 359 6.42 -2.67 1.92
N ASN A 360 5.97 -1.69 1.12
CA ASN A 360 4.58 -1.58 0.70
C ASN A 360 4.13 -2.86 -0.02
N GLU A 361 4.93 -3.35 -0.98
CA GLU A 361 4.69 -4.61 -1.69
C GLU A 361 4.69 -5.82 -0.74
N ALA A 362 5.73 -5.95 0.09
CA ALA A 362 5.85 -7.09 0.99
C ALA A 362 4.72 -7.16 2.02
N VAL A 363 4.29 -6.00 2.58
CA VAL A 363 3.15 -5.97 3.51
C VAL A 363 1.87 -6.37 2.78
N SER A 364 1.70 -5.98 1.52
CA SER A 364 0.57 -6.38 0.70
C SER A 364 0.55 -7.89 0.44
N ASP A 365 1.69 -8.50 0.10
CA ASP A 365 1.84 -9.97 -0.03
C ASP A 365 1.55 -10.67 1.31
N ILE A 366 2.13 -10.20 2.42
CA ILE A 366 1.95 -10.80 3.75
C ILE A 366 0.47 -10.76 4.15
N MET A 367 -0.19 -9.63 3.99
CA MET A 367 -1.59 -9.50 4.39
C MET A 367 -2.53 -10.25 3.44
N GLY A 368 -2.17 -10.39 2.15
CA GLY A 368 -2.83 -11.27 1.18
C GLY A 368 -2.80 -12.71 1.64
N THR A 369 -1.62 -13.24 1.92
CA THR A 369 -1.39 -14.61 2.43
C THR A 369 -2.10 -14.84 3.78
N VAL A 370 -2.09 -13.86 4.70
CA VAL A 370 -2.80 -13.96 5.99
C VAL A 370 -4.32 -13.94 5.79
N ALA A 371 -4.84 -13.17 4.84
CA ALA A 371 -6.26 -13.15 4.51
C ALA A 371 -6.71 -14.50 3.96
N GLU A 372 -5.95 -15.09 3.08
CA GLU A 372 -6.19 -16.44 2.54
C GLU A 372 -6.20 -17.49 3.66
N TYR A 373 -5.19 -17.50 4.53
CA TYR A 373 -5.15 -18.35 5.71
C TYR A 373 -6.43 -18.20 6.57
N SER A 374 -6.93 -16.98 6.74
CA SER A 374 -8.07 -16.70 7.61
C SER A 374 -9.40 -17.30 7.14
N VAL A 375 -9.54 -17.56 5.86
CA VAL A 375 -10.74 -18.19 5.28
C VAL A 375 -10.63 -19.71 5.15
N GLY A 376 -9.46 -20.28 5.47
CA GLY A 376 -9.24 -21.73 5.55
C GLY A 376 -9.23 -22.44 4.19
N SER A 377 -8.93 -21.72 3.10
CA SER A 377 -8.84 -22.29 1.75
C SER A 377 -7.39 -22.29 1.27
N ASN A 378 -6.93 -23.42 0.75
CA ASN A 378 -5.69 -23.64 -0.02
C ASN A 378 -4.43 -22.83 0.40
N PHE A 379 -4.35 -22.46 1.68
CA PHE A 379 -3.26 -21.65 2.19
C PHE A 379 -1.91 -22.30 1.91
N ASP A 380 -1.03 -21.54 1.32
CA ASP A 380 0.39 -21.83 1.19
C ASP A 380 1.24 -20.55 1.34
N TRP A 381 2.49 -20.56 0.91
CA TRP A 381 3.37 -19.38 0.95
C TRP A 381 3.72 -18.90 -0.47
N LEU A 382 2.85 -19.16 -1.42
CA LEU A 382 2.90 -18.63 -2.77
C LEU A 382 2.04 -17.36 -2.86
N VAL A 383 2.18 -16.62 -3.91
CA VAL A 383 1.38 -15.41 -4.21
C VAL A 383 0.91 -15.48 -5.65
N GLY A 384 -0.40 -15.45 -5.84
CA GLY A 384 -1.05 -15.45 -7.16
C GLY A 384 -1.05 -16.81 -7.86
N GLU A 385 -0.81 -17.93 -7.16
CA GLU A 385 -0.75 -19.28 -7.73
C GLU A 385 -2.07 -19.70 -8.36
N ASP A 386 -3.20 -19.26 -7.83
CA ASP A 386 -4.54 -19.56 -8.33
C ASP A 386 -4.82 -18.99 -9.73
N ILE A 387 -4.05 -17.98 -10.15
CA ILE A 387 -4.30 -17.25 -11.41
C ILE A 387 -3.12 -17.20 -12.36
N TYR A 388 -1.91 -17.48 -11.87
CA TYR A 388 -0.70 -17.46 -12.68
C TYR A 388 -0.56 -18.76 -13.47
N THR A 389 -0.16 -18.67 -14.74
CA THR A 389 0.01 -19.76 -15.69
C THR A 389 -1.00 -20.92 -15.51
N PRO A 390 -2.30 -20.68 -15.78
CA PRO A 390 -3.40 -21.58 -15.39
C PRO A 390 -3.32 -23.01 -15.98
N GLY A 391 -2.37 -23.27 -16.86
CA GLY A 391 -2.06 -24.59 -17.40
C GLY A 391 -0.94 -25.34 -16.67
N VAL A 392 -0.29 -24.72 -15.69
CA VAL A 392 0.88 -25.27 -14.98
C VAL A 392 0.54 -25.39 -13.49
N SER A 393 0.64 -26.59 -12.94
CA SER A 393 0.36 -26.81 -11.52
C SER A 393 1.59 -26.56 -10.66
N GLY A 394 1.43 -25.83 -9.56
CA GLY A 394 2.45 -25.65 -8.52
C GLY A 394 3.45 -24.53 -8.81
N ASP A 395 3.14 -23.63 -9.74
CA ASP A 395 3.87 -22.37 -9.89
C ASP A 395 3.06 -21.18 -9.35
N ALA A 396 3.68 -20.00 -9.32
CA ALA A 396 3.08 -18.79 -8.78
C ALA A 396 3.76 -17.54 -9.36
N LEU A 397 3.19 -16.39 -9.09
CA LEU A 397 3.82 -15.12 -9.42
C LEU A 397 5.06 -14.87 -8.54
N ARG A 398 4.97 -15.15 -7.25
CA ARG A 398 6.04 -15.02 -6.26
C ARG A 398 5.97 -16.15 -5.22
N SER A 399 7.07 -16.35 -4.48
CA SER A 399 7.09 -17.25 -3.32
C SER A 399 7.70 -16.55 -2.11
N MET A 400 6.95 -16.51 -1.01
CA MET A 400 7.46 -16.00 0.27
C MET A 400 8.46 -16.98 0.90
N SER A 401 8.27 -18.29 0.70
CA SER A 401 9.15 -19.33 1.26
C SER A 401 10.48 -19.42 0.52
N ASN A 402 10.50 -19.20 -0.79
CA ASN A 402 11.68 -19.28 -1.63
C ASN A 402 11.68 -18.24 -2.75
N PRO A 403 11.86 -16.94 -2.42
CA PRO A 403 11.86 -15.86 -3.41
C PRO A 403 12.88 -16.07 -4.53
N ALA A 404 14.05 -16.64 -4.20
CA ALA A 404 15.13 -16.86 -5.16
C ALA A 404 14.76 -17.83 -6.31
N ALA A 405 13.82 -18.76 -6.09
CA ALA A 405 13.31 -19.63 -7.15
C ALA A 405 12.50 -18.87 -8.21
N TYR A 406 11.98 -17.70 -7.85
CA TYR A 406 11.19 -16.82 -8.71
C TYR A 406 11.99 -15.58 -9.20
N GLY A 407 13.31 -15.55 -8.93
CA GLY A 407 14.20 -14.49 -9.39
C GLY A 407 14.32 -13.31 -8.45
N ASP A 408 13.65 -13.34 -7.29
CA ASP A 408 13.67 -12.27 -6.31
C ASP A 408 14.76 -12.49 -5.24
N PRO A 409 15.39 -11.42 -4.70
CA PRO A 409 16.36 -11.56 -3.62
C PRO A 409 15.69 -12.02 -2.33
N ASP A 410 16.33 -12.93 -1.64
CA ASP A 410 15.92 -13.51 -0.36
C ASP A 410 16.76 -13.04 0.82
N HIS A 411 17.77 -12.18 0.55
CA HIS A 411 18.71 -11.68 1.55
C HIS A 411 19.19 -10.27 1.17
N TYR A 412 19.36 -9.39 2.14
CA TYR A 412 19.69 -7.97 1.94
C TYR A 412 20.97 -7.72 1.12
N SER A 413 21.96 -8.61 1.25
CA SER A 413 23.19 -8.51 0.45
C SER A 413 22.99 -8.73 -1.06
N LYS A 414 21.85 -9.30 -1.44
CA LYS A 414 21.48 -9.57 -2.84
C LYS A 414 20.49 -8.55 -3.39
N ARG A 415 20.11 -7.53 -2.60
CA ARG A 415 19.10 -6.55 -3.00
C ARG A 415 19.41 -5.89 -4.34
N TYR A 416 18.39 -5.64 -5.11
CA TYR A 416 18.47 -4.85 -6.32
C TYR A 416 18.75 -3.37 -5.97
N THR A 417 19.69 -2.74 -6.67
CA THR A 417 20.11 -1.33 -6.45
C THR A 417 19.96 -0.48 -7.69
N GLY A 418 19.32 -0.99 -8.74
CA GLY A 418 19.06 -0.25 -9.98
C GLY A 418 17.84 0.69 -9.85
N THR A 419 17.45 1.27 -10.98
CA THR A 419 16.38 2.27 -11.05
C THR A 419 15.08 1.76 -11.67
N GLN A 420 15.07 0.54 -12.21
CA GLN A 420 13.85 -0.08 -12.74
C GLN A 420 12.88 -0.40 -11.60
N ASP A 421 11.62 -0.57 -11.95
CA ASP A 421 10.58 -0.94 -10.97
C ASP A 421 10.59 -0.02 -9.74
N ASN A 422 10.60 1.31 -9.96
CA ASN A 422 10.72 2.32 -8.90
C ASN A 422 11.86 2.07 -7.89
N GLY A 423 12.97 1.46 -8.33
CA GLY A 423 14.09 1.05 -7.48
C GLY A 423 13.94 -0.36 -6.95
N GLY A 424 13.19 -1.23 -7.64
CA GLY A 424 13.02 -2.64 -7.34
C GLY A 424 11.99 -2.92 -6.26
N VAL A 425 10.84 -2.25 -6.30
CA VAL A 425 9.81 -2.41 -5.26
C VAL A 425 9.23 -3.84 -5.24
N HIS A 426 8.89 -4.41 -6.39
CA HIS A 426 8.43 -5.80 -6.49
C HIS A 426 9.56 -6.81 -6.33
N ILE A 427 10.78 -6.44 -6.70
CA ILE A 427 11.96 -7.30 -6.62
C ILE A 427 12.41 -7.44 -5.15
N ASN A 428 12.68 -6.33 -4.47
CA ASN A 428 13.23 -6.33 -3.11
C ASN A 428 12.20 -6.72 -2.03
N SER A 429 10.91 -6.74 -2.36
CA SER A 429 9.86 -7.28 -1.47
C SER A 429 10.14 -8.73 -1.06
N GLY A 430 10.81 -9.50 -1.92
CA GLY A 430 11.20 -10.89 -1.65
C GLY A 430 12.03 -11.05 -0.37
N ILE A 431 12.88 -10.07 -0.03
CA ILE A 431 13.69 -10.10 1.22
C ILE A 431 12.78 -10.08 2.45
N ILE A 432 11.77 -9.22 2.45
CA ILE A 432 10.83 -9.08 3.57
C ILE A 432 9.82 -10.24 3.57
N ASN A 433 9.38 -10.70 2.42
CA ASN A 433 8.55 -11.91 2.30
C ASN A 433 9.24 -13.11 2.91
N LYS A 434 10.57 -13.27 2.67
CA LYS A 434 11.36 -14.34 3.29
C LYS A 434 11.44 -14.20 4.81
N ALA A 435 11.64 -12.99 5.33
CA ALA A 435 11.62 -12.74 6.78
C ALA A 435 10.25 -13.08 7.39
N ALA A 436 9.15 -12.68 6.73
CA ALA A 436 7.79 -13.00 7.16
C ALA A 436 7.49 -14.49 7.15
N TYR A 437 7.90 -15.21 6.10
CA TYR A 437 7.81 -16.67 6.06
C TYR A 437 8.52 -17.30 7.25
N LEU A 438 9.77 -16.93 7.51
CA LEU A 438 10.55 -17.45 8.64
C LEU A 438 9.89 -17.12 9.99
N LEU A 439 9.32 -15.94 10.14
CA LEU A 439 8.59 -15.58 11.35
C LEU A 439 7.33 -16.42 11.53
N GLY A 440 6.54 -16.59 10.48
CA GLY A 440 5.29 -17.37 10.53
C GLY A 440 5.51 -18.88 10.66
N ASN A 441 6.33 -19.43 9.78
CA ASN A 441 6.54 -20.87 9.61
C ASN A 441 7.70 -21.43 10.45
N GLY A 442 8.72 -20.62 10.68
CA GLY A 442 9.99 -21.05 11.24
C GLY A 442 10.95 -21.63 10.19
N GLY A 443 12.15 -21.96 10.64
CA GLY A 443 13.18 -22.56 9.80
C GLY A 443 14.58 -22.02 10.09
N THR A 444 15.56 -22.51 9.34
CA THR A 444 16.94 -22.03 9.41
C THR A 444 17.35 -21.43 8.08
N PHE A 445 17.84 -20.21 8.09
CA PHE A 445 18.30 -19.51 6.90
C PHE A 445 19.56 -18.70 7.24
N TYR A 446 20.60 -18.76 6.40
CA TYR A 446 21.94 -18.17 6.64
C TYR A 446 22.47 -18.43 8.07
N ASN A 447 22.34 -19.69 8.55
CA ASN A 447 22.73 -20.13 9.90
C ASN A 447 21.96 -19.48 11.06
N VAL A 448 20.90 -18.75 10.82
CA VAL A 448 20.00 -18.21 11.84
C VAL A 448 18.76 -19.09 11.93
N SER A 449 18.52 -19.69 13.10
CA SER A 449 17.32 -20.48 13.37
C SER A 449 16.23 -19.60 13.96
N VAL A 450 15.06 -19.63 13.30
CA VAL A 450 13.85 -18.88 13.69
C VAL A 450 12.79 -19.87 14.13
N THR A 451 12.23 -19.68 15.30
CA THR A 451 11.05 -20.44 15.76
C THR A 451 9.80 -19.79 15.19
N GLY A 452 9.01 -20.55 14.41
CA GLY A 452 7.76 -20.04 13.85
C GLY A 452 6.73 -19.72 14.92
N ILE A 453 5.99 -18.63 14.71
CA ILE A 453 4.96 -18.16 15.65
C ILE A 453 3.53 -18.39 15.17
N GLY A 454 3.37 -18.89 13.95
CA GLY A 454 2.09 -19.09 13.26
C GLY A 454 1.59 -17.86 12.52
N VAL A 455 0.79 -18.09 11.48
CA VAL A 455 0.28 -17.06 10.56
C VAL A 455 -0.58 -15.99 11.26
N PRO A 456 -1.48 -16.33 12.20
CA PRO A 456 -2.27 -15.30 12.89
C PRO A 456 -1.43 -14.28 13.67
N LYS A 457 -0.36 -14.74 14.35
CA LYS A 457 0.53 -13.85 15.10
C LYS A 457 1.42 -13.03 14.15
N LEU A 458 1.88 -13.63 13.04
CA LEU A 458 2.56 -12.92 11.98
C LEU A 458 1.73 -11.74 11.48
N GLY A 459 0.47 -12.00 11.09
CA GLY A 459 -0.45 -10.97 10.61
C GLY A 459 -0.68 -9.85 11.62
N ALA A 460 -0.92 -10.20 12.90
CA ALA A 460 -1.12 -9.23 13.97
C ALA A 460 0.10 -8.31 14.17
N ILE A 461 1.31 -8.86 14.09
CA ILE A 461 2.56 -8.12 14.26
C ILE A 461 2.78 -7.15 13.08
N TYR A 462 2.63 -7.63 11.83
CA TYR A 462 2.84 -6.79 10.65
C TYR A 462 1.75 -5.73 10.49
N TYR A 463 0.49 -6.07 10.76
CA TYR A 463 -0.59 -5.07 10.78
C TYR A 463 -0.33 -3.97 11.81
N ARG A 464 0.12 -4.35 13.03
CA ARG A 464 0.46 -3.36 14.05
C ARG A 464 1.65 -2.51 13.63
N ALA A 465 2.70 -3.11 13.05
CA ALA A 465 3.84 -2.37 12.52
C ALA A 465 3.42 -1.32 11.51
N LEU A 466 2.57 -1.71 10.53
CA LEU A 466 2.03 -0.83 9.51
C LEU A 466 1.21 0.31 10.11
N ASN A 467 0.30 -0.01 11.03
CA ASN A 467 -0.66 0.97 11.56
C ASN A 467 -0.04 1.91 12.60
N VAL A 468 0.96 1.46 13.37
CA VAL A 468 1.46 2.17 14.56
C VAL A 468 2.83 2.77 14.38
N TYR A 469 3.73 2.13 13.59
CA TYR A 469 5.15 2.47 13.62
C TYR A 469 5.74 2.90 12.29
N LEU A 470 5.19 2.44 11.16
CA LEU A 470 5.73 2.80 9.86
C LEU A 470 5.32 4.22 9.43
N THR A 471 6.20 4.85 8.69
CA THR A 471 6.11 6.22 8.16
C THR A 471 6.41 6.22 6.66
N PRO A 472 6.14 7.30 5.92
CA PRO A 472 6.31 7.33 4.47
C PRO A 472 7.70 6.92 3.95
N ASN A 473 8.76 7.20 4.70
CA ASN A 473 10.14 6.92 4.31
C ASN A 473 10.77 5.73 5.06
N SER A 474 9.99 4.89 5.73
CA SER A 474 10.50 3.71 6.43
C SER A 474 11.31 2.83 5.48
N ASN A 475 12.49 2.39 5.92
CA ASN A 475 13.37 1.45 5.25
C ASN A 475 13.33 0.07 5.94
N PHE A 476 14.09 -0.88 5.46
CA PHE A 476 14.07 -2.25 6.01
C PHE A 476 14.53 -2.31 7.48
N SER A 477 15.49 -1.49 7.89
CA SER A 477 15.90 -1.38 9.30
C SER A 477 14.77 -0.79 10.17
N SER A 478 14.07 0.23 9.68
CA SER A 478 12.88 0.79 10.34
C SER A 478 11.77 -0.25 10.47
N LEU A 479 11.54 -1.04 9.41
CA LEU A 479 10.55 -2.13 9.45
C LEU A 479 10.93 -3.18 10.50
N ARG A 480 12.20 -3.60 10.56
CA ARG A 480 12.68 -4.51 11.60
C ARG A 480 12.37 -3.98 12.99
N ALA A 481 12.72 -2.74 13.26
CA ALA A 481 12.44 -2.11 14.55
C ALA A 481 10.94 -2.08 14.87
N ALA A 482 10.10 -1.73 13.88
CA ALA A 482 8.65 -1.70 13.99
C ALA A 482 8.03 -3.09 14.27
N VAL A 483 8.47 -4.12 13.55
CA VAL A 483 7.99 -5.50 13.71
C VAL A 483 8.40 -6.07 15.06
N VAL A 484 9.65 -5.88 15.48
CA VAL A 484 10.13 -6.31 16.81
C VAL A 484 9.38 -5.58 17.92
N GLN A 485 9.17 -4.28 17.80
CA GLN A 485 8.41 -3.52 18.80
C GLN A 485 6.95 -3.95 18.83
N SER A 486 6.33 -4.20 17.67
CA SER A 486 4.96 -4.72 17.59
C SER A 486 4.81 -6.08 18.29
N ALA A 487 5.79 -6.97 18.12
CA ALA A 487 5.81 -8.25 18.84
C ALA A 487 5.93 -8.05 20.36
N LYS A 488 6.79 -7.12 20.81
CA LYS A 488 6.90 -6.77 22.24
C LYS A 488 5.61 -6.20 22.81
N ASP A 489 4.92 -5.36 22.07
CA ASP A 489 3.65 -4.75 22.51
C ASP A 489 2.53 -5.78 22.67
N LEU A 490 2.43 -6.73 21.73
CA LEU A 490 1.37 -7.72 21.69
C LEU A 490 1.61 -8.89 22.63
N TYR A 491 2.88 -9.30 22.81
CA TYR A 491 3.22 -10.56 23.49
C TYR A 491 4.18 -10.40 24.68
N GLY A 492 4.72 -9.19 24.87
CA GLY A 492 5.65 -8.88 25.97
C GLY A 492 7.10 -8.74 25.50
N SER A 493 7.85 -7.93 26.23
CA SER A 493 9.24 -7.51 25.85
C SER A 493 10.24 -8.67 25.77
N THR A 494 10.01 -9.76 26.49
CA THR A 494 10.86 -10.96 26.56
C THR A 494 10.21 -12.18 25.91
N SER A 495 9.14 -11.99 25.14
CA SER A 495 8.38 -13.07 24.51
C SER A 495 9.19 -13.82 23.45
N ALA A 496 8.79 -15.07 23.20
CA ALA A 496 9.32 -15.86 22.09
C ALA A 496 9.04 -15.18 20.73
N GLU A 497 7.88 -14.54 20.60
CA GLU A 497 7.48 -13.79 19.42
C GLU A 497 8.42 -12.61 19.13
N ALA A 498 8.78 -11.83 20.15
CA ALA A 498 9.73 -10.72 19.98
C ALA A 498 11.13 -11.20 19.59
N THR A 499 11.55 -12.33 20.16
CA THR A 499 12.81 -12.98 19.80
C THR A 499 12.79 -13.52 18.37
N ALA A 500 11.70 -14.20 17.98
CA ALA A 500 11.52 -14.74 16.63
C ALA A 500 11.47 -13.61 15.58
N ALA A 501 10.78 -12.50 15.89
CA ALA A 501 10.73 -11.31 15.04
C ALA A 501 12.13 -10.75 14.76
N ALA A 502 12.96 -10.58 15.78
CA ALA A 502 14.33 -10.10 15.59
C ALA A 502 15.15 -11.07 14.71
N LYS A 503 15.11 -12.37 15.04
CA LYS A 503 15.84 -13.41 14.32
C LYS A 503 15.42 -13.56 12.86
N SER A 504 14.13 -13.34 12.52
CA SER A 504 13.66 -13.44 11.15
C SER A 504 14.32 -12.40 10.24
N PHE A 505 14.56 -11.18 10.75
CA PHE A 505 15.31 -10.14 10.03
C PHE A 505 16.82 -10.41 10.05
N ASP A 506 17.39 -10.92 11.15
CA ASP A 506 18.79 -11.32 11.19
C ASP A 506 19.09 -12.37 10.11
N ALA A 507 18.17 -13.33 9.90
CA ALA A 507 18.31 -14.39 8.91
C ALA A 507 18.36 -13.85 7.46
N VAL A 508 17.71 -12.75 7.17
CA VAL A 508 17.73 -12.11 5.84
C VAL A 508 18.72 -10.94 5.75
N GLY A 509 19.56 -10.73 6.78
CA GLY A 509 20.64 -9.74 6.78
C GLY A 509 20.18 -8.29 6.95
N VAL A 510 19.04 -8.06 7.59
CA VAL A 510 18.51 -6.73 7.92
C VAL A 510 18.72 -6.47 9.42
N TYR A 511 19.51 -5.44 9.76
CA TYR A 511 19.92 -5.12 11.14
C TYR A 511 19.45 -3.73 11.58
#